data_c4cbd748dcb4d3ed4539553d5e52165f
#
_entry.id   c4cbd748dcb4d3ed4539553d5e52165f
#
_cell.length_a   1.000
_cell.length_b   1.000
_cell.length_c   1.000
_cell.angle_alpha   90.00
_cell.angle_beta   90.00
_cell.angle_gamma   90.00
#
_symmetry.space_group_name_H-M   'P 1'
#
loop_
_entity.id
_entity.type
_entity.pdbx_description
1 polymer ?
#
loop_
_entity_poly.entity_id
_entity_poly.type
_entity_poly.pdbx_seq_one_letter_code
_entity_poly.pdbx_strand_id
1 'polypeptide(L)'
;MVARMIGTATFTASDFSRTFTDTDGSDHGWGATHLIWGGAVNSRRFYGTALVIANNGPDDVGQGRLLPSTSVDQYAATLGRWFWIGEPDLLTVLPDLGRWDVGVRGVGFV
;
A
#
# COMPACT_ATOMS: atom_id res chain seq x y z
N MET A 1 21.77 15.69 -2.87
CA MET A 1 20.68 16.12 -1.98
C MET A 1 19.61 16.98 -2.66
N VAL A 2 19.99 17.84 -3.58
CA VAL A 2 19.06 18.73 -4.31
C VAL A 2 18.20 18.02 -5.35
N ALA A 3 18.67 16.92 -5.92
CA ALA A 3 17.95 16.18 -6.96
C ALA A 3 16.63 15.49 -6.48
N ARG A 4 16.47 15.24 -5.18
CA ARG A 4 15.24 14.67 -4.62
C ARG A 4 14.12 15.68 -4.42
N MET A 5 14.43 16.97 -4.42
CA MET A 5 13.44 18.02 -4.21
C MET A 5 12.58 18.33 -5.45
N ILE A 6 13.00 17.86 -6.62
CA ILE A 6 12.33 18.13 -7.90
C ILE A 6 11.45 16.93 -8.32
N GLY A 7 11.48 15.86 -7.56
CA GLY A 7 10.69 14.66 -7.86
C GLY A 7 9.23 14.84 -7.46
N THR A 8 8.33 14.36 -8.32
CA THR A 8 6.92 14.23 -8.03
C THR A 8 6.59 12.77 -7.81
N ALA A 9 5.76 12.46 -6.82
CA ALA A 9 5.15 11.16 -6.64
C ALA A 9 3.62 11.34 -6.69
N THR A 10 2.98 10.68 -7.63
CA THR A 10 1.53 10.59 -7.74
C THR A 10 1.13 9.17 -7.39
N PHE A 11 0.10 9.01 -6.58
CA PHE A 11 -0.32 7.69 -6.10
C PHE A 11 -1.84 7.58 -6.03
N THR A 12 -2.35 6.35 -6.15
CA THR A 12 -3.75 6.05 -5.88
C THR A 12 -3.92 5.62 -4.43
N ALA A 13 -5.06 5.93 -3.85
CA ALA A 13 -5.46 5.49 -2.52
C ALA A 13 -6.97 5.23 -2.51
N SER A 14 -7.40 4.33 -1.64
CA SER A 14 -8.80 4.07 -1.38
C SER A 14 -8.93 3.49 0.03
N ASP A 15 -10.04 3.74 0.69
CA ASP A 15 -10.36 3.18 2.01
C ASP A 15 -10.84 1.73 1.93
N PHE A 16 -11.28 1.25 0.77
CA PHE A 16 -11.63 -0.16 0.54
C PHE A 16 -11.42 -0.57 -0.92
N SER A 17 -11.34 -1.87 -1.17
CA SER A 17 -11.43 -2.45 -2.50
C SER A 17 -12.83 -2.99 -2.77
N ARG A 18 -12.97 -3.82 -3.80
CA ARG A 18 -14.22 -4.51 -4.14
C ARG A 18 -14.05 -6.02 -4.08
N THR A 19 -15.11 -6.70 -3.66
CA THR A 19 -15.22 -8.15 -3.79
C THR A 19 -15.41 -8.54 -5.25
N PHE A 20 -15.03 -9.76 -5.61
CA PHE A 20 -15.15 -10.24 -6.98
C PHE A 20 -16.13 -11.41 -7.15
N THR A 21 -16.78 -11.86 -6.09
CA THR A 21 -17.69 -13.02 -6.13
C THR A 21 -19.14 -12.66 -5.80
N ASP A 22 -19.61 -11.52 -6.24
CA ASP A 22 -21.00 -11.15 -6.02
C ASP A 22 -21.86 -11.38 -7.27
N THR A 23 -23.12 -11.74 -7.09
CA THR A 23 -24.06 -12.01 -8.18
C THR A 23 -24.81 -10.77 -8.67
N ASP A 24 -24.96 -9.77 -7.78
CA ASP A 24 -25.78 -8.56 -8.02
C ASP A 24 -24.98 -7.25 -7.88
N GLY A 25 -23.67 -7.30 -8.01
CA GLY A 25 -22.79 -6.16 -7.83
C GLY A 25 -21.50 -6.53 -7.12
N SER A 26 -20.98 -5.65 -6.29
CA SER A 26 -19.80 -5.91 -5.47
C SER A 26 -19.92 -5.23 -4.12
N ASP A 27 -19.39 -5.86 -3.10
CA ASP A 27 -19.32 -5.34 -1.74
C ASP A 27 -17.91 -4.74 -1.46
N HIS A 28 -17.73 -4.17 -0.30
CA HIS A 28 -16.44 -3.66 0.16
C HIS A 28 -15.47 -4.82 0.44
N GLY A 29 -14.27 -4.72 -0.12
CA GLY A 29 -13.16 -5.64 0.12
C GLY A 29 -11.98 -4.93 0.78
N TRP A 30 -10.88 -5.64 1.04
CA TRP A 30 -9.70 -5.09 1.73
C TRP A 30 -8.51 -4.89 0.80
N GLY A 31 -8.10 -5.92 0.09
CA GLY A 31 -6.89 -5.90 -0.73
C GLY A 31 -7.13 -5.34 -2.12
N ALA A 32 -6.24 -4.44 -2.55
CA ALA A 32 -6.24 -3.89 -3.90
C ALA A 32 -4.81 -3.65 -4.38
N THR A 33 -4.66 -3.46 -5.69
CA THR A 33 -3.42 -2.96 -6.28
C THR A 33 -3.53 -1.45 -6.46
N HIS A 34 -2.55 -0.74 -5.94
CA HIS A 34 -2.42 0.70 -6.13
C HIS A 34 -1.35 1.02 -7.16
N LEU A 35 -1.50 2.14 -7.82
CA LEU A 35 -0.55 2.66 -8.79
C LEU A 35 0.21 3.84 -8.19
N ILE A 36 1.50 3.90 -8.46
CA ILE A 36 2.35 5.02 -8.10
C ILE A 36 3.27 5.37 -9.28
N TRP A 37 3.39 6.66 -9.57
CA TRP A 37 4.25 7.14 -10.66
C TRP A 37 4.77 8.56 -10.37
N GLY A 38 5.81 8.95 -11.09
CA GLY A 38 6.43 10.26 -10.97
C GLY A 38 7.94 10.19 -11.00
N GLY A 39 8.57 11.33 -11.09
CA GLY A 39 10.04 11.44 -11.19
C GLY A 39 10.80 10.96 -9.95
N ALA A 40 10.14 10.93 -8.78
CA ALA A 40 10.72 10.42 -7.55
C ALA A 40 10.56 8.89 -7.39
N VAL A 41 9.75 8.26 -8.21
CA VAL A 41 9.38 6.85 -8.05
C VAL A 41 10.36 5.93 -8.79
N ASN A 42 10.82 4.89 -8.11
CA ASN A 42 11.56 3.78 -8.73
C ASN A 42 10.59 2.96 -9.58
N SER A 43 10.33 3.41 -10.78
CA SER A 43 9.29 2.90 -11.66
C SER A 43 9.60 1.54 -12.28
N ARG A 44 8.63 0.97 -13.02
CA ARG A 44 8.73 -0.30 -13.74
C ARG A 44 8.94 -1.51 -12.83
N ARG A 45 8.40 -1.45 -11.61
CA ARG A 45 8.48 -2.54 -10.64
C ARG A 45 7.12 -2.79 -10.01
N PHE A 46 6.92 -4.00 -9.55
CA PHE A 46 5.86 -4.35 -8.62
C PHE A 46 6.43 -4.35 -7.20
N TYR A 47 5.75 -3.73 -6.28
CA TYR A 47 6.14 -3.64 -4.87
C TYR A 47 5.16 -4.43 -4.00
N GLY A 48 5.68 -5.14 -3.01
CA GLY A 48 4.89 -6.08 -2.22
C GLY A 48 4.69 -7.42 -2.94
N THR A 49 3.74 -8.20 -2.47
CA THR A 49 3.40 -9.50 -3.04
C THR A 49 2.05 -9.40 -3.74
N ALA A 50 2.00 -9.81 -5.01
CA ALA A 50 0.75 -9.85 -5.75
C ALA A 50 -0.23 -10.82 -5.11
N LEU A 51 -1.47 -10.38 -4.94
CA LEU A 51 -2.54 -11.22 -4.42
C LEU A 51 -2.97 -12.23 -5.47
N VAL A 52 -3.26 -13.45 -5.03
CA VAL A 52 -3.85 -14.47 -5.89
C VAL A 52 -5.35 -14.21 -6.01
N ILE A 53 -5.76 -13.71 -7.17
CA ILE A 53 -7.16 -13.41 -7.48
C ILE A 53 -7.86 -14.73 -7.87
N ALA A 54 -8.34 -15.45 -6.87
CA ALA A 54 -9.04 -16.70 -7.06
C ALA A 54 -10.10 -16.88 -5.99
N ASN A 55 -11.28 -17.34 -6.41
CA ASN A 55 -12.36 -17.67 -5.48
C ASN A 55 -11.94 -18.86 -4.60
N ASN A 56 -12.07 -18.70 -3.29
CA ASN A 56 -11.55 -19.65 -2.29
C ASN A 56 -10.04 -19.91 -2.44
N GLY A 57 -9.30 -18.96 -3.03
CA GLY A 57 -7.85 -19.02 -3.13
C GLY A 57 -7.15 -18.67 -1.82
N PRO A 58 -5.80 -18.73 -1.80
CA PRO A 58 -5.03 -18.54 -0.56
C PRO A 58 -5.20 -17.14 0.06
N ASP A 59 -5.52 -16.14 -0.73
CA ASP A 59 -5.68 -14.76 -0.26
C ASP A 59 -7.16 -14.36 -0.07
N ASP A 60 -8.11 -15.23 -0.45
CA ASP A 60 -9.53 -14.99 -0.26
C ASP A 60 -9.96 -15.36 1.17
N VAL A 61 -10.32 -14.37 1.94
CA VAL A 61 -10.84 -14.54 3.31
C VAL A 61 -12.37 -14.66 3.36
N GLY A 62 -12.96 -14.94 2.24
CA GLY A 62 -14.38 -15.17 2.04
C GLY A 62 -15.04 -14.13 1.14
N GLN A 63 -15.91 -14.61 0.27
CA GLN A 63 -16.69 -13.80 -0.67
C GLN A 63 -15.85 -12.93 -1.62
N GLY A 64 -14.65 -13.39 -1.99
CA GLY A 64 -13.76 -12.62 -2.85
C GLY A 64 -13.16 -11.37 -2.17
N ARG A 65 -13.05 -11.37 -0.85
CA ARG A 65 -12.30 -10.37 -0.09
C ARG A 65 -10.85 -10.81 0.01
N LEU A 66 -9.97 -10.15 -0.70
CA LEU A 66 -8.55 -10.47 -0.68
C LEU A 66 -7.86 -9.81 0.51
N LEU A 67 -7.06 -10.60 1.24
CA LEU A 67 -6.24 -10.11 2.35
C LEU A 67 -4.96 -9.45 1.79
N PRO A 68 -4.71 -8.16 2.05
CA PRO A 68 -3.53 -7.50 1.53
C PRO A 68 -2.25 -7.99 2.21
N SER A 69 -1.16 -8.10 1.45
CA SER A 69 0.18 -8.44 1.95
C SER A 69 0.96 -7.23 2.48
N THR A 70 0.52 -6.03 2.13
CA THR A 70 1.12 -4.76 2.56
C THR A 70 0.04 -3.90 3.18
N SER A 71 0.30 -3.36 4.38
CA SER A 71 -0.65 -2.49 5.05
C SER A 71 -0.67 -1.09 4.44
N VAL A 72 -1.79 -0.38 4.61
CA VAL A 72 -1.90 1.04 4.25
C VAL A 72 -0.87 1.88 5.02
N ASP A 73 -0.54 1.51 6.25
CA ASP A 73 0.46 2.22 7.05
C ASP A 73 1.87 2.09 6.49
N GLN A 74 2.26 0.90 6.01
CA GLN A 74 3.55 0.70 5.33
C GLN A 74 3.63 1.51 4.02
N TYR A 75 2.53 1.57 3.28
CA TYR A 75 2.41 2.37 2.07
C TYR A 75 2.52 3.87 2.39
N ALA A 76 1.74 4.36 3.33
CA ALA A 76 1.74 5.75 3.77
C ALA A 76 3.08 6.17 4.40
N ALA A 77 3.70 5.29 5.20
CA ALA A 77 5.00 5.57 5.80
C ALA A 77 6.12 5.74 4.76
N THR A 78 6.06 5.00 3.65
CA THR A 78 7.02 5.19 2.54
C THR A 78 6.91 6.59 1.96
N LEU A 79 5.69 7.07 1.73
CA LEU A 79 5.43 8.44 1.26
C LEU A 79 5.83 9.48 2.32
N GLY A 80 5.51 9.22 3.58
CA GLY A 80 5.85 10.10 4.70
C GLY A 80 7.37 10.33 4.82
N ARG A 81 8.16 9.25 4.76
CA ARG A 81 9.62 9.35 4.77
C ARG A 81 10.18 10.11 3.57
N TRP A 82 9.63 9.87 2.41
CA TRP A 82 9.99 10.64 1.21
C TRP A 82 9.70 12.12 1.39
N PHE A 83 8.64 12.45 2.10
CA PHE A 83 8.25 13.81 2.47
C PHE A 83 8.96 14.33 3.74
N TRP A 84 10.04 13.65 4.17
CA TRP A 84 10.89 13.99 5.32
C TRP A 84 10.23 13.93 6.70
N ILE A 85 9.19 13.16 6.88
CA ILE A 85 8.66 12.88 8.19
C ILE A 85 9.58 11.87 8.89
N GLY A 86 10.11 12.25 10.05
CA GLY A 86 10.97 11.39 10.87
C GLY A 86 10.20 10.23 11.52
N GLU A 87 10.92 9.16 11.91
CA GLU A 87 10.30 7.97 12.50
C GLU A 87 9.39 8.26 13.72
N PRO A 88 9.79 9.13 14.69
CA PRO A 88 8.92 9.45 15.82
C PRO A 88 7.59 10.09 15.39
N ASP A 89 7.64 10.97 14.40
CA ASP A 89 6.46 11.67 13.89
C ASP A 89 5.59 10.73 13.05
N LEU A 90 6.20 9.79 12.31
CA LEU A 90 5.46 8.74 11.60
C LEU A 90 4.64 7.88 12.56
N LEU A 91 5.21 7.49 13.70
CA LEU A 91 4.48 6.71 14.70
C LEU A 91 3.34 7.51 15.38
N THR A 92 3.44 8.83 15.39
CA THR A 92 2.35 9.70 15.85
C THR A 92 1.21 9.76 14.85
N VAL A 93 1.52 9.87 13.56
CA VAL A 93 0.53 9.96 12.48
C VAL A 93 -0.04 8.58 12.10
N LEU A 94 0.79 7.56 12.17
CA LEU A 94 0.48 6.17 11.81
C LEU A 94 0.77 5.25 13.01
N PRO A 95 -0.04 5.27 14.06
CA PRO A 95 0.28 4.54 15.30
C PRO A 95 0.37 3.03 15.11
N ASP A 96 -0.40 2.45 14.21
CA ASP A 96 -0.36 1.02 13.91
C ASP A 96 0.93 0.59 13.20
N LEU A 97 1.71 1.53 12.66
CA LEU A 97 3.03 1.25 12.10
C LEU A 97 3.98 0.65 13.15
N GLY A 98 3.76 0.94 14.44
CA GLY A 98 4.51 0.37 15.55
C GLY A 98 4.36 -1.15 15.70
N ARG A 99 3.34 -1.76 15.10
CA ARG A 99 3.14 -3.23 15.08
C ARG A 99 4.07 -3.96 14.12
N TRP A 100 4.74 -3.22 13.23
CA TRP A 100 5.64 -3.76 12.23
C TRP A 100 7.09 -3.58 12.67
N ASP A 101 7.93 -4.58 12.38
CA ASP A 101 9.37 -4.46 12.58
C ASP A 101 9.94 -3.30 11.74
N VAL A 102 10.93 -2.60 12.27
CA VAL A 102 11.51 -1.39 11.65
C VAL A 102 11.92 -1.63 10.19
N GLY A 103 12.47 -2.81 9.89
CA GLY A 103 12.93 -3.16 8.54
C GLY A 103 11.83 -3.32 7.50
N VAL A 104 10.57 -3.47 7.93
CA VAL A 104 9.42 -3.69 7.02
C VAL A 104 8.37 -2.57 7.10
N ARG A 105 8.67 -1.47 7.76
CA ARG A 105 7.77 -0.30 7.86
C ARG A 105 7.69 0.55 6.58
N GLY A 106 8.09 0.02 5.46
CA GLY A 106 8.03 0.72 4.19
C GLY A 106 8.13 -0.22 3.02
N VAL A 107 7.82 0.27 1.83
CA VAL A 107 7.75 -0.51 0.59
C VAL A 107 8.89 -0.15 -0.38
N GLY A 108 9.55 1.00 -0.18
CA GLY A 108 10.77 1.37 -0.91
C GLY A 108 10.59 1.80 -2.37
N PHE A 109 9.42 2.31 -2.75
CA PHE A 109 9.16 2.76 -4.11
C PHE A 109 9.63 4.19 -4.42
N VAL A 110 10.08 4.91 -3.42
CA VAL A 110 10.68 6.25 -3.53
C VAL A 110 12.02 6.32 -2.84
#